data_2625dd5af19c1616aa0cde1c72cb1d19
#
_entry.id   2625dd5af19c1616aa0cde1c72cb1d19
#
_cell.length_a   1.000
_cell.length_b   1.000
_cell.length_c   1.000
_cell.angle_alpha   90.00
_cell.angle_beta   90.00
_cell.angle_gamma   90.00
#
_symmetry.space_group_name_H-M   'P 1'
#
loop_
_entity.id
_entity.type
_entity.pdbx_description
1 polymer ?
#
loop_
_entity_poly.entity_id
_entity_poly.type
_entity_poly.pdbx_seq_one_letter_code
_entity_poly.pdbx_strand_id
1 'polypeptide(L)'
;VSARSFAFRPRYRGLAWSSIGVGGSIAAVAAILGFVALPLATGALGIALGAAYLASPTWRITVTVDDTGLTVASPKRPRFQLAWPDVVRVIASPSTSTCFVDGGKPERSLLVPGDGAPAPYDIADRKALVEAILAHVPADKVQTVTSLDKA
;
A
#
# COMPACT_ATOMS: atom_id res chain seq x y z
N VAL A 1 16.29 10.75 18.91
CA VAL A 1 14.89 10.55 18.60
C VAL A 1 14.70 9.22 17.86
N SER A 2 13.72 8.45 18.27
CA SER A 2 13.52 7.10 17.75
C SER A 2 12.92 7.12 16.34
N ALA A 3 13.45 6.27 15.45
CA ALA A 3 12.85 5.99 14.17
C ALA A 3 11.47 5.32 14.35
N ARG A 4 10.50 5.72 13.53
CA ARG A 4 9.16 5.15 13.54
C ARG A 4 8.94 4.38 12.26
N SER A 5 8.43 3.17 12.39
CA SER A 5 8.18 2.28 11.25
C SER A 5 6.69 2.02 11.07
N PHE A 6 6.26 2.02 9.81
CA PHE A 6 4.87 1.84 9.41
C PHE A 6 4.82 0.76 8.34
N ALA A 7 4.04 -0.29 8.58
CA ALA A 7 3.96 -1.43 7.69
C ALA A 7 2.90 -1.24 6.61
N PHE A 8 3.18 -1.71 5.40
CA PHE A 8 2.19 -1.86 4.36
C PHE A 8 1.20 -2.97 4.72
N ARG A 9 -0.05 -2.78 4.38
CA ARG A 9 -1.14 -3.74 4.63
C ARG A 9 -1.94 -4.00 3.36
N PRO A 10 -2.44 -5.22 3.16
CA PRO A 10 -3.35 -5.50 2.05
C PRO A 10 -4.70 -4.82 2.29
N ARG A 11 -5.08 -3.93 1.38
CA ARG A 11 -6.37 -3.23 1.44
C ARG A 11 -7.54 -4.17 1.18
N TYR A 12 -7.37 -5.07 0.24
CA TYR A 12 -8.42 -5.97 -0.24
C TYR A 12 -8.29 -7.38 0.35
N ARG A 13 -7.87 -7.46 1.62
CA ARG A 13 -7.70 -8.74 2.30
C ARG A 13 -8.99 -9.57 2.34
N GLY A 14 -10.10 -8.93 2.67
CA GLY A 14 -11.42 -9.59 2.68
C GLY A 14 -11.85 -10.07 1.30
N LEU A 15 -11.61 -9.24 0.27
CA LEU A 15 -11.90 -9.61 -1.13
C LEU A 15 -11.02 -10.79 -1.59
N ALA A 16 -9.75 -10.81 -1.22
CA ALA A 16 -8.86 -11.92 -1.54
C ALA A 16 -9.30 -13.24 -0.88
N TRP A 17 -9.68 -13.21 0.39
CA TRP A 17 -10.23 -14.38 1.07
C TRP A 17 -11.56 -14.82 0.45
N SER A 18 -12.43 -13.89 0.07
CA SER A 18 -13.67 -14.20 -0.64
C SER A 18 -13.40 -14.85 -1.99
N SER A 19 -12.42 -14.37 -2.73
CA SER A 19 -12.01 -14.97 -4.01
C SER A 19 -11.52 -16.41 -3.83
N ILE A 20 -10.76 -16.70 -2.79
CA ILE A 20 -10.29 -18.04 -2.46
C ILE A 20 -11.50 -18.94 -2.07
N GLY A 21 -12.38 -18.46 -1.22
CA GLY A 21 -13.54 -19.21 -0.76
C GLY A 21 -14.54 -19.54 -1.87
N VAL A 22 -14.90 -18.55 -2.66
CA VAL A 22 -15.82 -18.73 -3.81
C VAL A 22 -15.15 -19.58 -4.88
N GLY A 23 -13.89 -19.31 -5.21
CA GLY A 23 -13.14 -20.11 -6.19
C GLY A 23 -12.99 -21.56 -5.75
N GLY A 24 -12.70 -21.81 -4.48
CA GLY A 24 -12.63 -23.14 -3.91
C GLY A 24 -13.98 -23.89 -3.97
N SER A 25 -15.08 -23.20 -3.69
CA SER A 25 -16.43 -23.75 -3.78
C SER A 25 -16.79 -24.12 -5.21
N ILE A 26 -16.52 -23.25 -6.16
CA ILE A 26 -16.76 -23.50 -7.59
C ILE A 26 -15.94 -24.70 -8.07
N ALA A 27 -14.66 -24.75 -7.73
CA ALA A 27 -13.77 -25.84 -8.11
C ALA A 27 -14.20 -27.18 -7.48
N ALA A 28 -14.61 -27.18 -6.21
CA ALA A 28 -15.09 -28.38 -5.54
C ALA A 28 -16.37 -28.93 -6.19
N VAL A 29 -17.35 -28.08 -6.48
CA VAL A 29 -18.57 -28.49 -7.18
C VAL A 29 -18.27 -29.02 -8.55
N ALA A 30 -17.40 -28.36 -9.31
CA ALA A 30 -16.98 -28.81 -10.64
C ALA A 30 -16.31 -30.18 -10.62
N ALA A 31 -15.50 -30.45 -9.60
CA ALA A 31 -14.85 -31.75 -9.40
C ALA A 31 -15.88 -32.85 -9.07
N ILE A 32 -16.84 -32.56 -8.21
CA ILE A 32 -17.91 -33.50 -7.83
C ILE A 32 -18.79 -33.86 -9.05
N LEU A 33 -19.06 -32.87 -9.93
CA LEU A 33 -19.88 -33.04 -11.13
C LEU A 33 -19.14 -33.71 -12.30
N GLY A 34 -17.92 -34.22 -12.10
CA GLY A 34 -17.17 -34.97 -13.11
C GLY A 34 -16.08 -34.13 -13.79
N PHE A 35 -15.46 -33.21 -13.06
CA PHE A 35 -14.35 -32.37 -13.52
C PHE A 35 -14.70 -31.50 -14.73
N VAL A 36 -15.80 -30.78 -14.62
CA VAL A 36 -16.20 -29.82 -15.66
C VAL A 36 -15.11 -28.75 -15.80
N ALA A 37 -14.45 -28.70 -16.98
CA ALA A 37 -13.21 -27.95 -17.20
C ALA A 37 -13.31 -26.45 -16.96
N LEU A 38 -14.34 -25.78 -17.46
CA LEU A 38 -14.47 -24.32 -17.38
C LEU A 38 -14.71 -23.82 -15.95
N PRO A 39 -15.68 -24.34 -15.19
CA PRO A 39 -15.83 -23.96 -13.77
C PRO A 39 -14.63 -24.34 -12.91
N LEU A 40 -14.00 -25.47 -13.17
CA LEU A 40 -12.80 -25.89 -12.46
C LEU A 40 -11.65 -24.90 -12.66
N ALA A 41 -11.39 -24.50 -13.89
CA ALA A 41 -10.37 -23.50 -14.24
C ALA A 41 -10.68 -22.14 -13.62
N THR A 42 -11.93 -21.70 -13.67
CA THR A 42 -12.40 -20.43 -13.09
C THR A 42 -12.19 -20.42 -11.58
N GLY A 43 -12.57 -21.51 -10.89
CA GLY A 43 -12.37 -21.64 -9.46
C GLY A 43 -10.90 -21.66 -9.08
N ALA A 44 -10.07 -22.41 -9.81
CA ALA A 44 -8.61 -22.43 -9.60
C ALA A 44 -7.99 -21.06 -9.80
N LEU A 45 -8.41 -20.30 -10.81
CA LEU A 45 -7.94 -18.95 -11.05
C LEU A 45 -8.29 -18.02 -9.88
N GLY A 46 -9.49 -18.09 -9.36
CA GLY A 46 -9.92 -17.30 -8.20
C GLY A 46 -9.07 -17.59 -6.96
N ILE A 47 -8.77 -18.86 -6.70
CA ILE A 47 -7.87 -19.26 -5.61
C ILE A 47 -6.46 -18.70 -5.85
N ALA A 48 -5.91 -18.86 -7.05
CA ALA A 48 -4.58 -18.41 -7.40
C ALA A 48 -4.42 -16.90 -7.26
N LEU A 49 -5.38 -16.11 -7.74
CA LEU A 49 -5.34 -14.64 -7.65
C LEU A 49 -5.44 -14.17 -6.19
N GLY A 50 -6.33 -14.73 -5.40
CA GLY A 50 -6.47 -14.40 -3.99
C GLY A 50 -5.22 -14.78 -3.18
N ALA A 51 -4.68 -15.96 -3.40
CA ALA A 51 -3.47 -16.42 -2.74
C ALA A 51 -2.24 -15.61 -3.14
N ALA A 52 -2.09 -15.27 -4.42
CA ALA A 52 -0.99 -14.42 -4.91
C ALA A 52 -1.05 -13.02 -4.30
N TYR A 53 -2.22 -12.44 -4.18
CA TYR A 53 -2.40 -11.15 -3.52
C TYR A 53 -1.99 -11.20 -2.04
N LEU A 54 -2.47 -12.20 -1.29
CA LEU A 54 -2.16 -12.34 0.14
C LEU A 54 -0.69 -12.69 0.41
N ALA A 55 -0.05 -13.42 -0.50
CA ALA A 55 1.35 -13.83 -0.40
C ALA A 55 2.33 -12.80 -0.99
N SER A 56 1.84 -11.66 -1.49
CA SER A 56 2.67 -10.64 -2.11
C SER A 56 3.75 -10.14 -1.16
N PRO A 57 5.01 -10.00 -1.61
CA PRO A 57 6.08 -9.40 -0.81
C PRO A 57 5.84 -7.92 -0.49
N THR A 58 4.89 -7.27 -1.14
CA THR A 58 4.47 -5.89 -0.86
C THR A 58 4.05 -5.69 0.61
N TRP A 59 3.46 -6.70 1.23
CA TRP A 59 3.00 -6.62 2.64
C TRP A 59 4.14 -6.68 3.66
N ARG A 60 5.35 -6.93 3.20
CA ARG A 60 6.57 -6.88 4.02
C ARG A 60 7.31 -5.56 3.90
N ILE A 61 6.83 -4.65 3.07
CA ILE A 61 7.43 -3.32 2.92
C ILE A 61 7.09 -2.48 4.13
N THR A 62 8.08 -1.77 4.64
CA THR A 62 7.92 -0.82 5.74
C THR A 62 8.42 0.55 5.33
N VAL A 63 7.75 1.57 5.86
CA VAL A 63 8.18 2.96 5.75
C VAL A 63 8.75 3.36 7.11
N THR A 64 9.99 3.79 7.13
CA THR A 64 10.66 4.27 8.34
C THR A 64 10.90 5.77 8.23
N VAL A 65 10.49 6.50 9.25
CA VAL A 65 10.67 7.95 9.36
C VAL A 65 11.60 8.22 10.53
N ASP A 66 12.68 8.93 10.27
CA ASP A 66 13.64 9.38 11.29
C ASP A 66 14.07 10.83 11.05
N ASP A 67 15.00 11.32 11.85
CA ASP A 67 15.45 12.71 11.74
C ASP A 67 16.24 13.01 10.46
N THR A 68 16.74 11.99 9.77
CA THR A 68 17.54 12.14 8.54
C THR A 68 16.70 12.03 7.28
N GLY A 69 15.61 11.30 7.30
CA GLY A 69 14.78 11.11 6.13
C GLY A 69 13.74 10.02 6.25
N LEU A 70 13.25 9.64 5.08
CA LEU A 70 12.24 8.61 4.88
C LEU A 70 12.89 7.42 4.17
N THR A 71 12.71 6.23 4.69
CA THR A 71 13.20 4.99 4.07
C THR A 71 12.04 4.05 3.77
N VAL A 72 11.95 3.59 2.53
CA VAL A 72 10.99 2.55 2.14
C VAL A 72 11.79 1.30 1.79
N ALA A 73 11.58 0.23 2.54
CA ALA A 73 12.39 -0.97 2.42
C ALA A 73 11.57 -2.23 2.63
N SER A 74 11.94 -3.30 1.92
CA SER A 74 11.52 -4.66 2.21
C SER A 74 12.63 -5.39 2.98
N PRO A 75 12.35 -6.54 3.66
CA PRO A 75 13.36 -7.25 4.43
C PRO A 75 14.59 -7.67 3.62
N LYS A 76 14.44 -7.88 2.31
CA LYS A 76 15.53 -8.37 1.45
C LYS A 76 16.31 -7.28 0.73
N ARG A 77 15.71 -6.12 0.51
CA ARG A 77 16.38 -4.99 -0.15
C ARG A 77 15.65 -3.66 0.13
N PRO A 78 16.40 -2.55 0.30
CA PRO A 78 15.79 -1.23 0.35
C PRO A 78 15.18 -0.89 -1.03
N ARG A 79 14.02 -0.25 -1.03
CA ARG A 79 13.45 0.31 -2.26
C ARG A 79 14.05 1.66 -2.57
N PHE A 80 13.97 2.57 -1.64
CA PHE A 80 14.64 3.87 -1.73
C PHE A 80 14.78 4.49 -0.34
N GLN A 81 15.69 5.44 -0.26
CA GLN A 81 15.88 6.31 0.89
C GLN A 81 15.87 7.77 0.41
N LEU A 82 15.12 8.60 1.08
CA LEU A 82 14.94 10.00 0.71
C LEU A 82 15.26 10.88 1.92
N ALA A 83 16.37 11.61 1.87
CA ALA A 83 16.69 12.59 2.90
C ALA A 83 15.71 13.77 2.84
N TRP A 84 15.40 14.37 3.98
CA TRP A 84 14.44 15.48 4.03
C TRP A 84 14.81 16.65 3.10
N PRO A 85 16.08 17.04 2.97
CA PRO A 85 16.46 18.09 1.99
C PRO A 85 16.20 17.71 0.54
N ASP A 86 16.19 16.43 0.21
CA ASP A 86 15.97 15.93 -1.15
C ASP A 86 14.48 15.83 -1.54
N VAL A 87 13.58 16.04 -0.58
CA VAL A 87 12.14 16.10 -0.84
C VAL A 87 11.85 17.35 -1.67
N VAL A 88 11.24 17.16 -2.84
CA VAL A 88 10.86 18.26 -3.73
C VAL A 88 9.63 18.98 -3.20
N ARG A 89 8.61 18.21 -2.86
CA ARG A 89 7.36 18.72 -2.28
C ARG A 89 6.59 17.61 -1.60
N VAL A 90 5.66 18.00 -0.76
CA VAL A 90 4.67 17.11 -0.16
C VAL A 90 3.28 17.68 -0.41
N ILE A 91 2.39 16.89 -1.00
CA ILE A 91 0.97 17.22 -1.11
C ILE A 91 0.25 16.46 -0.02
N ALA A 92 -0.36 17.16 0.92
CA ALA A 92 -0.97 16.55 2.09
C ALA A 92 -2.44 16.94 2.21
N SER A 93 -3.26 15.98 2.63
CA SER A 93 -4.65 16.18 3.02
C SER A 93 -4.82 15.72 4.48
N PRO A 94 -4.68 16.62 5.47
CA PRO A 94 -4.83 16.25 6.87
C PRO A 94 -6.21 15.70 7.21
N SER A 95 -7.25 16.18 6.53
CA SER A 95 -8.63 15.73 6.75
C SER A 95 -8.84 14.26 6.39
N THR A 96 -8.16 13.76 5.37
CA THR A 96 -8.22 12.35 4.94
C THR A 96 -7.05 11.52 5.43
N SER A 97 -6.10 12.13 6.14
CA SER A 97 -4.85 11.50 6.61
C SER A 97 -4.07 10.85 5.46
N THR A 98 -3.93 11.59 4.37
CA THR A 98 -3.23 11.14 3.16
C THR A 98 -2.15 12.12 2.76
N CYS A 99 -1.11 11.65 2.10
CA CYS A 99 -0.11 12.53 1.51
C CYS A 99 0.61 11.85 0.34
N PHE A 100 1.22 12.68 -0.48
CA PHE A 100 2.15 12.26 -1.54
C PHE A 100 3.48 12.96 -1.32
N VAL A 101 4.54 12.19 -1.12
CA VAL A 101 5.90 12.70 -0.97
C VAL A 101 6.62 12.57 -2.30
N ASP A 102 6.96 13.70 -2.90
CA ASP A 102 7.64 13.76 -4.19
C ASP A 102 9.15 13.85 -3.98
N GLY A 103 9.87 12.81 -4.41
CA GLY A 103 11.34 12.76 -4.37
C GLY A 103 12.00 13.16 -5.68
N GLY A 104 11.25 13.74 -6.62
CA GLY A 104 11.75 14.16 -7.94
C GLY A 104 11.68 13.07 -9.00
N LYS A 105 11.55 11.82 -8.62
CA LYS A 105 11.40 10.67 -9.52
C LYS A 105 10.32 9.73 -8.98
N PRO A 106 9.56 9.04 -9.84
CA PRO A 106 8.53 8.10 -9.40
C PRO A 106 9.08 7.00 -8.47
N GLU A 107 10.30 6.54 -8.72
CA GLU A 107 10.96 5.49 -7.92
C GLU A 107 11.33 5.97 -6.51
N ARG A 108 11.39 7.27 -6.30
CA ARG A 108 11.72 7.91 -5.02
C ARG A 108 10.55 8.69 -4.43
N SER A 109 9.33 8.35 -4.83
CA SER A 109 8.11 8.99 -4.36
C SER A 109 7.26 8.00 -3.58
N LEU A 110 6.57 8.48 -2.56
CA LEU A 110 5.70 7.69 -1.71
C LEU A 110 4.30 8.26 -1.70
N LEU A 111 3.33 7.43 -2.03
CA LEU A 111 1.91 7.73 -1.82
C LEU A 111 1.42 7.05 -0.55
N VAL A 112 0.86 7.83 0.37
CA VAL A 112 0.10 7.33 1.52
C VAL A 112 -1.38 7.40 1.14
N PRO A 113 -2.00 6.28 0.73
CA PRO A 113 -3.35 6.30 0.17
C PRO A 113 -4.42 6.44 1.25
N GLY A 114 -5.49 7.13 0.92
CA GLY A 114 -6.68 7.20 1.76
C GLY A 114 -7.69 6.10 1.46
N ASP A 115 -8.79 6.11 2.21
CA ASP A 115 -9.94 5.26 1.92
C ASP A 115 -10.50 5.63 0.55
N GLY A 116 -10.75 4.64 -0.30
CA GLY A 116 -11.25 4.86 -1.66
C GLY A 116 -10.20 5.23 -2.70
N ALA A 117 -8.94 5.44 -2.33
CA ALA A 117 -7.87 5.65 -3.31
C ALA A 117 -7.65 4.38 -4.15
N PRO A 118 -7.29 4.50 -5.45
CA PRO A 118 -7.08 3.35 -6.32
C PRO A 118 -5.73 2.67 -6.08
N ALA A 119 -5.41 2.35 -4.84
CA ALA A 119 -4.19 1.67 -4.45
C ALA A 119 -4.51 0.30 -3.86
N PRO A 120 -3.75 -0.75 -4.20
CA PRO A 120 -3.99 -2.10 -3.70
C PRO A 120 -3.51 -2.30 -2.26
N TYR A 121 -2.88 -1.30 -1.67
CA TYR A 121 -2.30 -1.36 -0.33
C TYR A 121 -2.82 -0.23 0.54
N ASP A 122 -2.68 -0.40 1.84
CA ASP A 122 -2.84 0.62 2.86
C ASP A 122 -1.58 0.64 3.74
N ILE A 123 -1.44 1.65 4.59
CA ILE A 123 -0.32 1.75 5.52
C ILE A 123 -0.87 1.82 6.93
N ALA A 124 -0.31 1.02 7.83
CA ALA A 124 -0.68 1.01 9.24
C ALA A 124 -0.41 2.38 9.88
N ASP A 125 -1.31 2.86 10.73
CA ASP A 125 -1.19 4.15 11.41
C ASP A 125 -0.87 5.32 10.47
N ARG A 126 -1.53 5.38 9.32
CA ARG A 126 -1.24 6.40 8.32
C ARG A 126 -1.37 7.83 8.84
N LYS A 127 -2.27 8.08 9.78
CA LYS A 127 -2.39 9.41 10.41
C LYS A 127 -1.09 9.81 11.11
N ALA A 128 -0.52 8.91 11.91
CA ALA A 128 0.75 9.14 12.58
C ALA A 128 1.91 9.27 11.57
N LEU A 129 1.88 8.50 10.47
CA LEU A 129 2.86 8.62 9.40
C LEU A 129 2.80 9.98 8.72
N VAL A 130 1.61 10.45 8.36
CA VAL A 130 1.44 11.77 7.73
C VAL A 130 1.90 12.88 8.68
N GLU A 131 1.54 12.81 9.95
CA GLU A 131 1.98 13.77 10.97
C GLU A 131 3.51 13.78 11.11
N ALA A 132 4.14 12.60 11.12
CA ALA A 132 5.60 12.48 11.22
C ALA A 132 6.30 13.07 9.98
N ILE A 133 5.78 12.84 8.79
CA ILE A 133 6.32 13.43 7.55
C ILE A 133 6.20 14.95 7.59
N LEU A 134 5.04 15.47 7.94
CA LEU A 134 4.80 16.92 7.98
C LEU A 134 5.63 17.62 9.06
N ALA A 135 5.99 16.91 10.13
CA ALA A 135 6.86 17.46 11.19
C ALA A 135 8.31 17.67 10.74
N HIS A 136 8.77 16.92 9.71
CA HIS A 136 10.15 16.97 9.25
C HIS A 136 10.33 17.78 7.95
N VAL A 137 9.26 18.02 7.19
CA VAL A 137 9.32 18.74 5.91
C VAL A 137 9.06 20.22 6.16
N PRO A 138 9.89 21.14 5.60
CA PRO A 138 9.64 22.58 5.69
C PRO A 138 8.27 22.96 5.11
N ALA A 139 7.61 23.93 5.75
CA ALA A 139 6.26 24.36 5.37
C ALA A 139 6.18 24.89 3.93
N ASP A 140 7.26 25.46 3.40
CA ASP A 140 7.34 25.96 2.02
C ASP A 140 7.29 24.85 0.97
N LYS A 141 7.60 23.62 1.35
CA LYS A 141 7.50 22.42 0.49
C LYS A 141 6.18 21.68 0.62
N VAL A 142 5.32 22.05 1.56
CA VAL A 142 4.04 21.38 1.82
C VAL A 142 2.91 22.12 1.13
N GLN A 143 2.18 21.40 0.28
CA GLN A 143 0.93 21.86 -0.31
C GLN A 143 -0.23 21.16 0.38
N THR A 144 -1.10 21.89 1.06
CA THR A 144 -2.28 21.35 1.70
C THR A 144 -3.47 21.36 0.74
N VAL A 145 -4.14 20.23 0.61
CA VAL A 145 -5.34 20.06 -0.23
C VAL A 145 -6.46 19.43 0.58
N THR A 146 -7.70 19.58 0.12
CA THR A 146 -8.85 18.97 0.78
C THR A 146 -8.88 17.44 0.56
N SER A 147 -8.47 17.00 -0.63
CA SER A 147 -8.38 15.59 -0.99
C SER A 147 -7.34 15.42 -2.10
N LEU A 148 -6.57 14.34 -2.05
CA LEU A 148 -5.60 14.03 -3.11
C LEU A 148 -6.26 13.73 -4.45
N ASP A 149 -7.50 13.28 -4.45
CA ASP A 149 -8.27 13.02 -5.68
C ASP A 149 -8.60 14.28 -6.46
N LYS A 150 -8.44 15.45 -5.84
CA LYS A 150 -8.72 16.76 -6.42
C LYS A 150 -7.46 17.61 -6.61
N ALA A 151 -6.30 17.01 -6.42
CA ALA A 151 -5.03 17.71 -6.52
C ALA A 151 -4.48 17.75 -7.95
#